data_087b4570c0862ff6965aa14e19e5500d
#
_entry.id   087b4570c0862ff6965aa14e19e5500d
#
_cell.length_a   1.000
_cell.length_b   1.000
_cell.length_c   1.000
_cell.angle_alpha   90.00
_cell.angle_beta   90.00
_cell.angle_gamma   90.00
#
_symmetry.space_group_name_H-M   'P 1'
#
loop_
_entity.id
_entity.type
_entity.pdbx_description
1 polymer ?
#
loop_
_entity_poly.entity_id
_entity_poly.type
_entity_poly.pdbx_seq_one_letter_code
_entity_poly.pdbx_strand_id
1 'polypeptide(L)'
;MATINQTILIISLPAIFRGIRINPLHSGQTSLLLWILMGFNVATTILLVSFGRISDTYGRVKLYNLGFLIFTIGSLLLFVTPNHGSTGEWELIIFRFIQGIGGAFLFANSAAILTDAFPADQRGLALGLNQIAAIGGSVIGLIVGGLLSTISWRAIFLVNVPVGIFGTIWAYVALHETATRREGAGIDWWGNLTFALGLMGIMLGLTYSINPYQNHPMSWHRPFVLSSLIGGLVLLIGFVIIENYVDDPMFHLGLFKTRAFSIGNFTSLMSAIARGGLSFMLIIWLQGIWLPLHGVSFAHTPLQAGIDTIPQMAGFLIFGPISGRLSDRYGARWFATAGMLVSAIGFFLLNTLPANFHYWTFAFYIFVIGAGMGLFASPNTSAIMSAVPARFRGSASGMRATFMNAGMMLSMGIFFSMVISSLSAGLPSTMTRGLSQFALPKPIIGHMAHLPPLSILFAALLGYNPLKMVLRSTASGRAVLAHLPPGQAAALTSPHFFPALISHPFMTALRTVFLFSAAMTLLSAVLSAFRGERYIYEELDVGTAPEPAPEPTLPVDTILVALAAAWLARDGARPDAPPEREAQLRESLAILQAVLEQRPASVPSGAIKADESTIDQPRPLIPERP
;
A
#
# COMPACT_ATOMS: atom_id res chain seq x y z
N MET A 1 -2.72 -7.41 -8.96
CA MET A 1 -3.88 -7.99 -8.25
C MET A 1 -4.04 -7.45 -6.83
N ALA A 2 -3.15 -7.70 -5.89
CA ALA A 2 -3.31 -7.26 -4.50
C ALA A 2 -3.38 -5.73 -4.33
N THR A 3 -2.59 -4.97 -5.08
CA THR A 3 -2.64 -3.49 -5.10
C THR A 3 -3.93 -2.96 -5.73
N ILE A 4 -4.41 -3.58 -6.82
CA ILE A 4 -5.72 -3.29 -7.41
C ILE A 4 -6.81 -3.45 -6.35
N ASN A 5 -6.80 -4.59 -5.63
CA ASN A 5 -7.80 -4.90 -4.61
C ASN A 5 -7.84 -3.88 -3.47
N GLN A 6 -6.69 -3.37 -3.03
CA GLN A 6 -6.63 -2.35 -1.98
C GLN A 6 -7.27 -1.03 -2.43
N THR A 7 -6.94 -0.57 -3.62
CA THR A 7 -7.43 0.73 -4.14
C THR A 7 -8.89 0.66 -4.59
N ILE A 8 -9.31 -0.44 -5.22
CA ILE A 8 -10.72 -0.70 -5.57
C ILE A 8 -11.60 -0.58 -4.32
N LEU A 9 -11.20 -1.20 -3.22
CA LEU A 9 -12.00 -1.19 -2.00
C LEU A 9 -12.20 0.22 -1.45
N ILE A 10 -11.10 0.98 -1.33
CA ILE A 10 -11.13 2.33 -0.74
C ILE A 10 -12.09 3.23 -1.53
N ILE A 11 -12.00 3.20 -2.87
CA ILE A 11 -12.81 4.07 -3.72
C ILE A 11 -14.29 3.66 -3.74
N SER A 12 -14.56 2.35 -3.65
CA SER A 12 -15.91 1.77 -3.76
C SER A 12 -16.63 1.61 -2.42
N LEU A 13 -16.03 2.07 -1.33
CA LEU A 13 -16.56 1.91 0.02
C LEU A 13 -18.02 2.37 0.17
N PRO A 14 -18.43 3.55 -0.37
CA PRO A 14 -19.82 3.97 -0.30
C PRO A 14 -20.80 3.02 -1.01
N ALA A 15 -20.37 2.42 -2.11
CA ALA A 15 -21.21 1.47 -2.84
C ALA A 15 -21.38 0.17 -2.07
N ILE A 16 -20.32 -0.34 -1.42
CA ILE A 16 -20.37 -1.53 -0.57
C ILE A 16 -21.34 -1.30 0.59
N PHE A 17 -21.18 -0.20 1.34
CA PHE A 17 -21.98 0.07 2.52
C PHE A 17 -23.47 0.25 2.20
N ARG A 18 -23.78 0.94 1.10
CA ARG A 18 -25.16 1.01 0.59
C ARG A 18 -25.68 -0.34 0.16
N GLY A 19 -24.82 -1.14 -0.47
CA GLY A 19 -25.16 -2.47 -0.97
C GLY A 19 -25.52 -3.47 0.12
N ILE A 20 -24.80 -3.48 1.25
CA ILE A 20 -25.11 -4.32 2.42
C ILE A 20 -26.16 -3.68 3.36
N ARG A 21 -26.71 -2.53 2.99
CA ARG A 21 -27.79 -1.82 3.72
C ARG A 21 -27.42 -1.46 5.16
N ILE A 22 -26.21 -0.98 5.37
CA ILE A 22 -25.75 -0.52 6.68
C ILE A 22 -26.27 0.90 6.91
N ASN A 23 -26.79 1.14 8.10
CA ASN A 23 -27.12 2.47 8.56
C ASN A 23 -25.98 2.99 9.46
N PRO A 24 -25.17 3.98 9.01
CA PRO A 24 -24.04 4.50 9.77
C PRO A 24 -24.45 5.21 11.06
N LEU A 25 -25.74 5.52 11.23
CA LEU A 25 -26.27 6.18 12.43
C LEU A 25 -26.62 5.20 13.57
N HIS A 26 -26.65 3.89 13.30
CA HIS A 26 -26.83 2.89 14.36
C HIS A 26 -25.53 2.67 15.13
N SER A 27 -25.58 2.85 16.44
CA SER A 27 -24.44 2.60 17.32
C SER A 27 -23.98 1.13 17.22
N GLY A 28 -22.67 0.91 17.07
CA GLY A 28 -22.05 -0.42 17.00
C GLY A 28 -21.75 -0.93 15.59
N GLN A 29 -22.43 -0.49 14.55
CA GLN A 29 -22.17 -0.93 13.17
C GLN A 29 -20.93 -0.22 12.55
N THR A 30 -20.66 1.00 12.94
CA THR A 30 -19.58 1.81 12.35
C THR A 30 -18.16 1.26 12.60
N SER A 31 -17.93 0.53 13.70
CA SER A 31 -16.63 -0.09 13.95
C SER A 31 -16.36 -1.30 13.05
N LEU A 32 -17.39 -2.05 12.70
CA LEU A 32 -17.27 -3.19 11.78
C LEU A 32 -16.92 -2.74 10.38
N LEU A 33 -17.38 -1.54 9.96
CA LEU A 33 -17.03 -0.95 8.66
C LEU A 33 -15.52 -0.74 8.51
N LEU A 34 -14.83 -0.34 9.58
CA LEU A 34 -13.38 -0.22 9.57
C LEU A 34 -12.69 -1.57 9.39
N TRP A 35 -13.25 -2.64 9.95
CA TRP A 35 -12.70 -3.98 9.79
C TRP A 35 -12.83 -4.53 8.36
N ILE A 36 -13.84 -4.13 7.60
CA ILE A 36 -13.93 -4.43 6.16
C ILE A 36 -12.71 -3.87 5.41
N LEU A 37 -12.28 -2.65 5.76
CA LEU A 37 -11.08 -2.03 5.18
C LEU A 37 -9.79 -2.67 5.69
N MET A 38 -9.71 -2.88 7.00
CA MET A 38 -8.47 -3.27 7.68
C MET A 38 -8.22 -4.78 7.62
N GLY A 39 -9.26 -5.62 7.56
CA GLY A 39 -9.16 -7.07 7.69
C GLY A 39 -8.17 -7.71 6.72
N PHE A 40 -8.19 -7.31 5.45
CA PHE A 40 -7.21 -7.75 4.46
C PHE A 40 -5.77 -7.32 4.82
N ASN A 41 -5.58 -6.05 5.18
CA ASN A 41 -4.25 -5.52 5.50
C ASN A 41 -3.70 -6.13 6.79
N VAL A 42 -4.56 -6.33 7.80
CA VAL A 42 -4.19 -6.99 9.06
C VAL A 42 -3.71 -8.41 8.79
N ALA A 43 -4.52 -9.23 8.10
CA ALA A 43 -4.15 -10.60 7.76
C ALA A 43 -2.84 -10.65 6.95
N THR A 44 -2.73 -9.78 5.93
CA THR A 44 -1.54 -9.72 5.09
C THR A 44 -0.30 -9.34 5.90
N THR A 45 -0.37 -8.32 6.75
CA THR A 45 0.79 -7.82 7.51
C THR A 45 1.30 -8.82 8.53
N ILE A 46 0.37 -9.45 9.27
CA ILE A 46 0.68 -10.43 10.31
C ILE A 46 1.36 -11.66 9.71
N LEU A 47 0.86 -12.13 8.56
CA LEU A 47 1.30 -13.39 7.95
C LEU A 47 2.47 -13.22 6.97
N LEU A 48 2.80 -11.97 6.58
CA LEU A 48 3.76 -11.69 5.52
C LEU A 48 5.13 -12.35 5.76
N VAL A 49 5.67 -12.19 6.95
CA VAL A 49 7.02 -12.70 7.29
C VAL A 49 6.98 -14.21 7.49
N SER A 50 5.97 -14.70 8.22
CA SER A 50 5.75 -16.14 8.43
C SER A 50 5.67 -16.89 7.10
N PHE A 51 4.87 -16.36 6.17
CA PHE A 51 4.68 -16.99 4.86
C PHE A 51 5.90 -16.84 3.95
N GLY A 52 6.71 -15.80 4.11
CA GLY A 52 8.02 -15.69 3.48
C GLY A 52 8.92 -16.85 3.90
N ARG A 53 9.04 -17.12 5.21
CA ARG A 53 9.85 -18.24 5.75
C ARG A 53 9.30 -19.60 5.34
N ILE A 54 8.00 -19.82 5.43
CA ILE A 54 7.36 -21.03 4.97
C ILE A 54 7.65 -21.27 3.48
N SER A 55 7.66 -20.19 2.69
CA SER A 55 7.95 -20.26 1.25
C SER A 55 9.40 -20.65 0.96
N ASP A 56 10.35 -20.22 1.78
CA ASP A 56 11.76 -20.61 1.66
C ASP A 56 11.96 -22.12 1.91
N THR A 57 11.12 -22.73 2.77
CA THR A 57 11.19 -24.17 3.10
C THR A 57 10.43 -25.02 2.09
N TYR A 58 9.20 -24.64 1.73
CA TYR A 58 8.30 -25.48 0.92
C TYR A 58 8.31 -25.14 -0.57
N GLY A 59 8.96 -24.07 -0.97
CA GLY A 59 9.06 -23.58 -2.34
C GLY A 59 8.25 -22.30 -2.57
N ARG A 60 8.95 -21.29 -3.11
CA ARG A 60 8.40 -19.93 -3.31
C ARG A 60 7.32 -19.90 -4.37
N VAL A 61 7.56 -20.56 -5.52
CA VAL A 61 6.60 -20.60 -6.63
C VAL A 61 5.35 -21.37 -6.25
N LYS A 62 5.50 -22.50 -5.55
CA LYS A 62 4.39 -23.32 -5.09
C LYS A 62 3.45 -22.54 -4.17
N LEU A 63 4.01 -21.82 -3.18
CA LEU A 63 3.22 -21.05 -2.23
C LEU A 63 2.69 -19.74 -2.83
N TYR A 64 3.39 -19.17 -3.81
CA TYR A 64 2.89 -18.05 -4.60
C TYR A 64 1.61 -18.42 -5.37
N ASN A 65 1.60 -19.61 -6.00
CA ASN A 65 0.43 -20.17 -6.67
C ASN A 65 -0.73 -20.44 -5.71
N LEU A 66 -0.44 -20.99 -4.53
CA LEU A 66 -1.43 -21.16 -3.47
C LEU A 66 -2.01 -19.80 -3.05
N GLY A 67 -1.17 -18.75 -3.02
CA GLY A 67 -1.59 -17.39 -2.74
C GLY A 67 -2.60 -16.87 -3.76
N PHE A 68 -2.38 -17.08 -5.07
CA PHE A 68 -3.36 -16.74 -6.10
C PHE A 68 -4.68 -17.48 -5.92
N LEU A 69 -4.62 -18.79 -5.64
CA LEU A 69 -5.80 -19.61 -5.43
C LEU A 69 -6.64 -19.12 -4.24
N ILE A 70 -6.02 -18.95 -3.06
CA ILE A 70 -6.71 -18.48 -1.85
C ILE A 70 -7.28 -17.07 -2.07
N PHE A 71 -6.52 -16.18 -2.70
CA PHE A 71 -6.96 -14.81 -2.98
C PHE A 71 -8.18 -14.81 -3.92
N THR A 72 -8.17 -15.67 -4.94
CA THR A 72 -9.27 -15.81 -5.91
C THR A 72 -10.52 -16.38 -5.24
N ILE A 73 -10.37 -17.41 -4.41
CA ILE A 73 -11.49 -17.97 -3.61
C ILE A 73 -12.06 -16.88 -2.68
N GLY A 74 -11.21 -16.16 -1.94
CA GLY A 74 -11.64 -15.05 -1.10
C GLY A 74 -12.41 -13.97 -1.88
N SER A 75 -11.93 -13.64 -3.09
CA SER A 75 -12.62 -12.68 -3.96
C SER A 75 -13.97 -13.18 -4.46
N LEU A 76 -14.08 -14.47 -4.77
CA LEU A 76 -15.33 -15.10 -5.17
C LEU A 76 -16.34 -15.13 -4.01
N LEU A 77 -15.89 -15.48 -2.80
CA LEU A 77 -16.73 -15.44 -1.60
C LEU A 77 -17.28 -14.03 -1.33
N LEU A 78 -16.44 -12.99 -1.47
CA LEU A 78 -16.85 -11.59 -1.37
C LEU A 78 -17.88 -11.20 -2.43
N PHE A 79 -17.75 -11.70 -3.66
CA PHE A 79 -18.71 -11.47 -4.74
C PHE A 79 -20.07 -12.11 -4.42
N VAL A 80 -20.07 -13.32 -3.88
CA VAL A 80 -21.30 -14.12 -3.64
C VAL A 80 -21.98 -13.75 -2.33
N THR A 81 -21.38 -12.92 -1.44
CA THR A 81 -21.93 -12.56 -0.11
C THR A 81 -23.45 -12.43 -0.14
N PRO A 82 -24.21 -13.35 0.50
CA PRO A 82 -25.67 -13.39 0.35
C PRO A 82 -26.39 -12.44 1.31
N ASN A 83 -25.82 -12.17 2.49
CA ASN A 83 -26.46 -11.51 3.59
C ASN A 83 -26.28 -9.98 3.59
N HIS A 84 -27.09 -9.29 4.38
CA HIS A 84 -27.12 -7.84 4.53
C HIS A 84 -27.10 -7.49 6.03
N GLY A 85 -26.88 -6.22 6.36
CA GLY A 85 -26.78 -5.75 7.73
C GLY A 85 -25.56 -6.31 8.46
N SER A 86 -25.65 -6.52 9.77
CA SER A 86 -24.53 -6.98 10.60
C SER A 86 -23.98 -8.36 10.21
N THR A 87 -24.82 -9.27 9.75
CA THR A 87 -24.37 -10.59 9.25
C THR A 87 -23.53 -10.43 7.98
N GLY A 88 -23.96 -9.59 7.04
CA GLY A 88 -23.20 -9.29 5.83
C GLY A 88 -21.88 -8.59 6.14
N GLU A 89 -21.83 -7.73 7.16
CA GLU A 89 -20.57 -7.12 7.62
C GLU A 89 -19.56 -8.18 8.08
N TRP A 90 -19.99 -9.12 8.94
CA TRP A 90 -19.12 -10.19 9.41
C TRP A 90 -18.65 -11.12 8.30
N GLU A 91 -19.53 -11.45 7.35
CA GLU A 91 -19.15 -12.24 6.18
C GLU A 91 -18.06 -11.52 5.37
N LEU A 92 -18.25 -10.24 5.08
CA LEU A 92 -17.24 -9.47 4.36
C LEU A 92 -15.91 -9.42 5.13
N ILE A 93 -15.94 -9.22 6.44
CA ILE A 93 -14.71 -9.20 7.26
C ILE A 93 -13.99 -10.55 7.18
N ILE A 94 -14.70 -11.67 7.39
CA ILE A 94 -14.11 -13.01 7.36
C ILE A 94 -13.53 -13.31 5.97
N PHE A 95 -14.28 -13.01 4.90
CA PHE A 95 -13.81 -13.25 3.55
C PHE A 95 -12.62 -12.34 3.18
N ARG A 96 -12.55 -11.13 3.73
CA ARG A 96 -11.38 -10.24 3.61
C ARG A 96 -10.15 -10.80 4.34
N PHE A 97 -10.32 -11.45 5.48
CA PHE A 97 -9.23 -12.17 6.14
C PHE A 97 -8.72 -13.33 5.27
N ILE A 98 -9.62 -14.15 4.70
CA ILE A 98 -9.24 -15.23 3.77
C ILE A 98 -8.48 -14.67 2.57
N GLN A 99 -9.00 -13.61 1.95
CA GLN A 99 -8.34 -12.93 0.85
C GLN A 99 -6.96 -12.37 1.26
N GLY A 100 -6.83 -11.87 2.50
CA GLY A 100 -5.59 -11.37 3.08
C GLY A 100 -4.52 -12.45 3.27
N ILE A 101 -4.91 -13.67 3.62
CA ILE A 101 -4.01 -14.84 3.66
C ILE A 101 -3.39 -15.07 2.28
N GLY A 102 -4.21 -15.08 1.21
CA GLY A 102 -3.72 -15.16 -0.17
C GLY A 102 -2.80 -13.99 -0.52
N GLY A 103 -3.17 -12.77 -0.13
CA GLY A 103 -2.38 -11.56 -0.31
C GLY A 103 -1.00 -11.64 0.35
N ALA A 104 -0.91 -12.21 1.55
CA ALA A 104 0.36 -12.40 2.26
C ALA A 104 1.33 -13.30 1.48
N PHE A 105 0.87 -14.42 0.94
CA PHE A 105 1.69 -15.28 0.07
C PHE A 105 2.16 -14.56 -1.19
N LEU A 106 1.29 -13.76 -1.81
CA LEU A 106 1.63 -13.00 -3.02
C LEU A 106 2.68 -11.93 -2.73
N PHE A 107 2.51 -11.13 -1.68
CA PHE A 107 3.46 -10.07 -1.34
C PHE A 107 4.80 -10.61 -0.84
N ALA A 108 4.80 -11.69 -0.03
CA ALA A 108 6.02 -12.28 0.51
C ALA A 108 6.92 -12.83 -0.61
N ASN A 109 6.34 -13.48 -1.61
CA ASN A 109 7.08 -14.20 -2.63
C ASN A 109 7.38 -13.40 -3.90
N SER A 110 6.58 -12.35 -4.22
CA SER A 110 6.73 -11.60 -5.47
C SER A 110 8.15 -11.07 -5.71
N ALA A 111 8.71 -10.35 -4.73
CA ALA A 111 10.06 -9.81 -4.85
C ALA A 111 11.13 -10.91 -4.78
N ALA A 112 10.91 -11.95 -3.97
CA ALA A 112 11.84 -13.06 -3.82
C ALA A 112 11.99 -13.85 -5.12
N ILE A 113 10.88 -14.24 -5.77
CA ILE A 113 10.89 -14.95 -7.06
C ILE A 113 11.62 -14.12 -8.13
N LEU A 114 11.39 -12.80 -8.17
CA LEU A 114 12.09 -11.93 -9.13
C LEU A 114 13.59 -11.89 -8.85
N THR A 115 14.02 -11.84 -7.59
CA THR A 115 15.45 -11.83 -7.25
C THR A 115 16.14 -13.16 -7.54
N ASP A 116 15.40 -14.27 -7.51
CA ASP A 116 15.94 -15.60 -7.85
C ASP A 116 16.00 -15.82 -9.37
N ALA A 117 14.99 -15.29 -10.11
CA ALA A 117 14.88 -15.49 -11.55
C ALA A 117 15.83 -14.61 -12.38
N PHE A 118 16.29 -13.46 -11.83
CA PHE A 118 17.10 -12.50 -12.56
C PHE A 118 18.55 -12.45 -12.03
N PRO A 119 19.56 -12.36 -12.92
CA PRO A 119 20.96 -12.15 -12.55
C PRO A 119 21.14 -10.85 -11.72
N ALA A 120 22.22 -10.77 -10.97
CA ALA A 120 22.46 -9.67 -10.02
C ALA A 120 22.42 -8.26 -10.66
N ASP A 121 22.92 -8.15 -11.88
CA ASP A 121 22.95 -6.91 -12.68
C ASP A 121 21.56 -6.48 -13.20
N GLN A 122 20.60 -7.41 -13.32
CA GLN A 122 19.23 -7.14 -13.82
C GLN A 122 18.16 -7.09 -12.72
N ARG A 123 18.49 -7.48 -11.49
CA ARG A 123 17.55 -7.48 -10.35
C ARG A 123 16.93 -6.13 -10.08
N GLY A 124 17.72 -5.06 -10.20
CA GLY A 124 17.23 -3.68 -10.03
C GLY A 124 16.14 -3.33 -11.03
N LEU A 125 16.32 -3.69 -12.30
CA LEU A 125 15.31 -3.50 -13.34
C LEU A 125 14.04 -4.31 -13.07
N ALA A 126 14.18 -5.59 -12.73
CA ALA A 126 13.05 -6.47 -12.45
C ALA A 126 12.20 -5.98 -11.26
N LEU A 127 12.85 -5.59 -10.16
CA LEU A 127 12.19 -5.00 -9.00
C LEU A 127 11.57 -3.63 -9.33
N GLY A 128 12.23 -2.83 -10.16
CA GLY A 128 11.68 -1.57 -10.67
C GLY A 128 10.41 -1.76 -11.48
N LEU A 129 10.38 -2.74 -12.39
CA LEU A 129 9.20 -3.10 -13.17
C LEU A 129 8.06 -3.61 -12.27
N ASN A 130 8.37 -4.39 -11.22
CA ASN A 130 7.40 -4.82 -10.23
C ASN A 130 6.75 -3.64 -9.50
N GLN A 131 7.52 -2.61 -9.15
CA GLN A 131 6.99 -1.39 -8.55
C GLN A 131 6.11 -0.59 -9.52
N ILE A 132 6.51 -0.48 -10.80
CA ILE A 132 5.69 0.15 -11.84
C ILE A 132 4.38 -0.61 -12.01
N ALA A 133 4.40 -1.94 -12.04
CA ALA A 133 3.21 -2.77 -12.12
C ALA A 133 2.30 -2.60 -10.90
N ALA A 134 2.87 -2.47 -9.68
CA ALA A 134 2.12 -2.21 -8.47
C ALA A 134 1.40 -0.85 -8.50
N ILE A 135 2.09 0.20 -8.98
CA ILE A 135 1.51 1.56 -9.11
C ILE A 135 0.44 1.58 -10.21
N GLY A 136 0.75 0.99 -11.38
CA GLY A 136 -0.22 0.85 -12.47
C GLY A 136 -1.47 0.09 -12.03
N GLY A 137 -1.29 -0.98 -11.25
CA GLY A 137 -2.39 -1.70 -10.62
C GLY A 137 -3.22 -0.81 -9.69
N SER A 138 -2.59 0.06 -8.91
CA SER A 138 -3.30 1.00 -8.04
C SER A 138 -4.14 2.02 -8.83
N VAL A 139 -3.60 2.57 -9.93
CA VAL A 139 -4.33 3.48 -10.83
C VAL A 139 -5.51 2.77 -11.48
N ILE A 140 -5.27 1.58 -12.03
CA ILE A 140 -6.33 0.75 -12.62
C ILE A 140 -7.41 0.45 -11.57
N GLY A 141 -6.99 0.11 -10.35
CA GLY A 141 -7.90 -0.17 -9.24
C GLY A 141 -8.82 1.00 -8.89
N LEU A 142 -8.30 2.23 -8.89
CA LEU A 142 -9.12 3.43 -8.65
C LEU A 142 -10.16 3.65 -9.75
N ILE A 143 -9.75 3.57 -11.02
CA ILE A 143 -10.64 3.81 -12.16
C ILE A 143 -11.69 2.71 -12.27
N VAL A 144 -11.24 1.44 -12.28
CA VAL A 144 -12.14 0.28 -12.42
C VAL A 144 -13.05 0.17 -11.20
N GLY A 145 -12.54 0.43 -9.98
CA GLY A 145 -13.34 0.46 -8.76
C GLY A 145 -14.42 1.53 -8.81
N GLY A 146 -14.06 2.74 -9.24
CA GLY A 146 -15.01 3.83 -9.44
C GLY A 146 -16.09 3.47 -10.47
N LEU A 147 -15.70 2.92 -11.61
CA LEU A 147 -16.65 2.50 -12.67
C LEU A 147 -17.57 1.37 -12.21
N LEU A 148 -17.03 0.30 -11.66
CA LEU A 148 -17.82 -0.86 -11.25
C LEU A 148 -18.73 -0.57 -10.06
N SER A 149 -18.35 0.35 -9.19
CA SER A 149 -19.18 0.77 -8.07
C SER A 149 -20.50 1.42 -8.49
N THR A 150 -20.57 1.96 -9.72
CA THR A 150 -21.82 2.50 -10.31
C THR A 150 -22.74 1.41 -10.81
N ILE A 151 -22.22 0.23 -11.17
CA ILE A 151 -22.97 -0.90 -11.71
C ILE A 151 -23.43 -1.81 -10.55
N SER A 152 -22.47 -2.31 -9.76
CA SER A 152 -22.74 -3.19 -8.63
C SER A 152 -21.56 -3.19 -7.65
N TRP A 153 -21.84 -3.05 -6.37
CA TRP A 153 -20.81 -3.15 -5.33
C TRP A 153 -20.14 -4.54 -5.30
N ARG A 154 -20.82 -5.60 -5.73
CA ARG A 154 -20.27 -6.94 -5.82
C ARG A 154 -19.27 -7.09 -6.95
N ALA A 155 -19.51 -6.41 -8.08
CA ALA A 155 -18.66 -6.49 -9.27
C ALA A 155 -17.21 -6.05 -9.00
N ILE A 156 -16.97 -5.20 -8.00
CA ILE A 156 -15.63 -4.78 -7.60
C ILE A 156 -14.74 -5.95 -7.13
N PHE A 157 -15.34 -6.96 -6.51
CA PHE A 157 -14.61 -8.16 -6.07
C PHE A 157 -14.40 -9.14 -7.23
N LEU A 158 -15.35 -9.17 -8.19
CA LEU A 158 -15.28 -10.05 -9.35
C LEU A 158 -14.09 -9.74 -10.27
N VAL A 159 -13.62 -8.49 -10.34
CA VAL A 159 -12.42 -8.10 -11.12
C VAL A 159 -11.20 -8.94 -10.75
N ASN A 160 -11.06 -9.28 -9.48
CA ASN A 160 -9.93 -10.07 -9.02
C ASN A 160 -10.00 -11.54 -9.47
N VAL A 161 -11.19 -12.07 -9.79
CA VAL A 161 -11.38 -13.48 -10.13
C VAL A 161 -10.72 -13.84 -11.47
N PRO A 162 -11.00 -13.15 -12.61
CA PRO A 162 -10.32 -13.46 -13.86
C PRO A 162 -8.81 -13.22 -13.79
N VAL A 163 -8.37 -12.15 -13.11
CA VAL A 163 -6.95 -11.88 -12.91
C VAL A 163 -6.30 -12.98 -12.06
N GLY A 164 -7.00 -13.47 -11.04
CA GLY A 164 -6.52 -14.53 -10.16
C GLY A 164 -6.46 -15.88 -10.86
N ILE A 165 -7.46 -16.25 -11.64
CA ILE A 165 -7.47 -17.47 -12.46
C ILE A 165 -6.31 -17.43 -13.47
N PHE A 166 -6.22 -16.33 -14.24
CA PHE A 166 -5.12 -16.13 -15.18
C PHE A 166 -3.76 -16.21 -14.50
N GLY A 167 -3.60 -15.49 -13.36
CA GLY A 167 -2.37 -15.49 -12.58
C GLY A 167 -1.99 -16.87 -12.05
N THR A 168 -2.96 -17.66 -11.56
CA THR A 168 -2.74 -19.03 -11.10
C THR A 168 -2.25 -19.93 -12.23
N ILE A 169 -2.95 -19.92 -13.38
CA ILE A 169 -2.59 -20.74 -14.56
C ILE A 169 -1.22 -20.32 -15.08
N TRP A 170 -1.02 -19.01 -15.29
CA TRP A 170 0.22 -18.48 -15.83
C TRP A 170 1.42 -18.77 -14.92
N ALA A 171 1.27 -18.54 -13.62
CA ALA A 171 2.34 -18.81 -12.67
C ALA A 171 2.66 -20.32 -12.57
N TYR A 172 1.64 -21.18 -12.69
CA TYR A 172 1.85 -22.64 -12.72
C TYR A 172 2.60 -23.11 -13.97
N VAL A 173 2.34 -22.48 -15.12
CA VAL A 173 2.96 -22.86 -16.40
C VAL A 173 4.32 -22.21 -16.62
N ALA A 174 4.47 -20.92 -16.25
CA ALA A 174 5.64 -20.12 -16.61
C ALA A 174 6.70 -20.02 -15.50
N LEU A 175 6.31 -20.16 -14.22
CA LEU A 175 7.27 -20.07 -13.12
C LEU A 175 7.80 -21.45 -12.73
N HIS A 176 9.13 -21.53 -12.64
CA HIS A 176 9.82 -22.72 -12.17
C HIS A 176 10.50 -22.42 -10.83
N GLU A 177 10.59 -23.42 -9.96
CA GLU A 177 11.28 -23.28 -8.68
C GLU A 177 12.77 -23.22 -8.92
N THR A 178 13.34 -22.02 -8.85
CA THR A 178 14.79 -21.78 -9.04
C THR A 178 15.55 -21.68 -7.72
N ALA A 179 14.82 -21.47 -6.61
CA ALA A 179 15.44 -21.37 -5.31
C ALA A 179 15.86 -22.74 -4.77
N THR A 180 17.09 -22.84 -4.27
CA THR A 180 17.51 -23.97 -3.45
C THR A 180 16.73 -23.95 -2.15
N ARG A 181 15.99 -25.04 -1.88
CA ARG A 181 15.24 -25.19 -0.62
C ARG A 181 16.21 -25.15 0.54
N ARG A 182 15.87 -24.37 1.54
CA ARG A 182 16.65 -24.30 2.77
C ARG A 182 16.25 -25.47 3.67
N GLU A 183 16.93 -26.62 3.51
CA GLU A 183 16.71 -27.79 4.35
C GLU A 183 17.12 -27.47 5.79
N GLY A 184 16.25 -27.79 6.76
CA GLY A 184 16.53 -27.61 8.18
C GLY A 184 16.25 -26.20 8.75
N ALA A 185 15.71 -25.26 7.98
CA ALA A 185 15.30 -23.97 8.53
C ALA A 185 14.09 -24.13 9.49
N GLY A 186 14.30 -23.86 10.77
CA GLY A 186 13.24 -23.83 11.76
C GLY A 186 12.25 -22.70 11.50
N ILE A 187 10.97 -22.94 11.82
CA ILE A 187 9.97 -21.87 11.85
C ILE A 187 9.88 -21.37 13.28
N ASP A 188 10.16 -20.09 13.49
CA ASP A 188 9.96 -19.44 14.79
C ASP A 188 8.47 -19.21 15.06
N TRP A 189 7.81 -20.24 15.60
CA TRP A 189 6.39 -20.17 15.94
C TRP A 189 6.09 -19.18 17.05
N TRP A 190 6.97 -19.03 18.04
CA TRP A 190 6.77 -18.13 19.16
C TRP A 190 6.97 -16.66 18.75
N GLY A 191 8.00 -16.36 17.97
CA GLY A 191 8.19 -15.03 17.39
C GLY A 191 7.02 -14.66 16.48
N ASN A 192 6.58 -15.57 15.59
CA ASN A 192 5.41 -15.34 14.74
C ASN A 192 4.14 -15.05 15.54
N LEU A 193 3.86 -15.86 16.56
CA LEU A 193 2.64 -15.72 17.38
C LEU A 193 2.64 -14.43 18.19
N THR A 194 3.75 -14.11 18.85
CA THR A 194 3.87 -12.89 19.66
C THR A 194 3.84 -11.63 18.79
N PHE A 195 4.47 -11.64 17.62
CA PHE A 195 4.37 -10.55 16.65
C PHE A 195 2.93 -10.37 16.14
N ALA A 196 2.28 -11.47 15.71
CA ALA A 196 0.93 -11.46 15.19
C ALA A 196 -0.08 -10.93 16.22
N LEU A 197 -0.07 -11.49 17.43
CA LEU A 197 -0.97 -11.09 18.50
C LEU A 197 -0.64 -9.68 19.02
N GLY A 198 0.64 -9.32 19.07
CA GLY A 198 1.08 -7.98 19.46
C GLY A 198 0.56 -6.91 18.51
N LEU A 199 0.75 -7.10 17.21
CA LEU A 199 0.27 -6.16 16.20
C LEU A 199 -1.27 -6.13 16.14
N MET A 200 -1.93 -7.29 16.27
CA MET A 200 -3.38 -7.38 16.36
C MET A 200 -3.90 -6.61 17.58
N GLY A 201 -3.27 -6.76 18.75
CA GLY A 201 -3.65 -6.05 19.97
C GLY A 201 -3.57 -4.53 19.79
N ILE A 202 -2.50 -4.01 19.21
CA ILE A 202 -2.37 -2.58 18.89
C ILE A 202 -3.50 -2.14 17.94
N MET A 203 -3.79 -2.92 16.91
CA MET A 203 -4.85 -2.61 15.94
C MET A 203 -6.24 -2.61 16.56
N LEU A 204 -6.55 -3.61 17.40
CA LEU A 204 -7.80 -3.66 18.16
C LEU A 204 -7.93 -2.42 19.04
N GLY A 205 -6.88 -2.10 19.81
CA GLY A 205 -6.87 -0.93 20.67
C GLY A 205 -7.14 0.37 19.91
N LEU A 206 -6.42 0.61 18.80
CA LEU A 206 -6.62 1.80 17.97
C LEU A 206 -8.01 1.84 17.31
N THR A 207 -8.49 0.72 16.77
CA THR A 207 -9.80 0.67 16.11
C THR A 207 -10.96 0.88 17.06
N TYR A 208 -10.90 0.30 18.26
CA TYR A 208 -11.98 0.45 19.23
C TYR A 208 -11.89 1.74 20.04
N SER A 209 -10.72 2.42 20.06
CA SER A 209 -10.57 3.72 20.75
C SER A 209 -11.43 4.85 20.16
N ILE A 210 -11.76 4.76 18.86
CA ILE A 210 -12.55 5.77 18.14
C ILE A 210 -14.06 5.66 18.36
N ASN A 211 -14.53 4.62 19.03
CA ASN A 211 -15.95 4.50 19.39
C ASN A 211 -16.28 5.30 20.65
N PRO A 212 -17.47 5.86 20.77
CA PRO A 212 -17.88 6.51 22.00
C PRO A 212 -18.02 5.48 23.12
N TYR A 213 -17.61 5.86 24.35
CA TYR A 213 -17.73 5.04 25.53
C TYR A 213 -18.18 5.88 26.73
N GLN A 214 -19.27 5.46 27.39
CA GLN A 214 -19.94 6.25 28.43
C GLN A 214 -20.26 7.66 27.91
N ASN A 215 -19.80 8.70 28.59
CA ASN A 215 -20.02 10.11 28.19
C ASN A 215 -18.85 10.71 27.40
N HIS A 216 -17.87 9.89 27.01
CA HIS A 216 -16.72 10.37 26.23
C HIS A 216 -16.90 10.01 24.74
N PRO A 217 -16.54 10.94 23.84
CA PRO A 217 -16.64 10.71 22.39
C PRO A 217 -15.64 9.65 21.87
N MET A 218 -14.64 9.31 22.69
CA MET A 218 -13.62 8.28 22.42
C MET A 218 -13.42 7.39 23.63
N SER A 219 -13.11 6.11 23.40
CA SER A 219 -13.01 5.10 24.45
C SER A 219 -11.58 4.77 24.89
N TRP A 220 -10.66 5.76 24.90
CA TRP A 220 -9.27 5.55 25.34
C TRP A 220 -9.16 4.94 26.74
N HIS A 221 -10.08 5.29 27.66
CA HIS A 221 -10.10 4.79 29.04
C HIS A 221 -10.85 3.45 29.19
N ARG A 222 -11.39 2.89 28.10
CA ARG A 222 -12.08 1.61 28.16
C ARG A 222 -11.08 0.49 28.50
N PRO A 223 -11.34 -0.37 29.51
CA PRO A 223 -10.41 -1.44 29.91
C PRO A 223 -9.96 -2.32 28.75
N PHE A 224 -10.87 -2.66 27.83
CA PHE A 224 -10.56 -3.43 26.62
C PHE A 224 -9.53 -2.72 25.70
N VAL A 225 -9.66 -1.40 25.52
CA VAL A 225 -8.73 -0.63 24.67
C VAL A 225 -7.34 -0.57 25.32
N LEU A 226 -7.30 -0.24 26.62
CA LEU A 226 -6.05 -0.20 27.37
C LEU A 226 -5.35 -1.57 27.42
N SER A 227 -6.09 -2.63 27.75
CA SER A 227 -5.53 -3.98 27.78
C SER A 227 -5.03 -4.44 26.41
N SER A 228 -5.73 -4.10 25.32
CA SER A 228 -5.33 -4.42 23.97
C SER A 228 -4.04 -3.67 23.56
N LEU A 229 -3.93 -2.38 23.88
CA LEU A 229 -2.73 -1.58 23.58
C LEU A 229 -1.53 -2.02 24.42
N ILE A 230 -1.71 -2.13 25.74
CA ILE A 230 -0.64 -2.55 26.65
C ILE A 230 -0.23 -3.99 26.38
N GLY A 231 -1.19 -4.90 26.26
CA GLY A 231 -0.94 -6.31 25.93
C GLY A 231 -0.26 -6.47 24.57
N GLY A 232 -0.72 -5.72 23.57
CA GLY A 232 -0.08 -5.67 22.25
C GLY A 232 1.36 -5.19 22.31
N LEU A 233 1.65 -4.13 23.07
CA LEU A 233 3.00 -3.62 23.25
C LEU A 233 3.90 -4.61 24.00
N VAL A 234 3.38 -5.23 25.07
CA VAL A 234 4.11 -6.26 25.84
C VAL A 234 4.46 -7.46 24.96
N LEU A 235 3.52 -7.90 24.10
CA LEU A 235 3.77 -8.99 23.16
C LEU A 235 4.81 -8.61 22.09
N LEU A 236 4.82 -7.37 21.59
CA LEU A 236 5.86 -6.90 20.66
C LEU A 236 7.22 -6.79 21.34
N ILE A 237 7.29 -6.40 22.61
CA ILE A 237 8.54 -6.43 23.39
C ILE A 237 8.97 -7.90 23.58
N GLY A 238 8.05 -8.78 23.94
CA GLY A 238 8.29 -10.23 24.03
C GLY A 238 8.80 -10.82 22.73
N PHE A 239 8.25 -10.41 21.61
CA PHE A 239 8.75 -10.77 20.27
C PHE A 239 10.22 -10.39 20.10
N VAL A 240 10.61 -9.14 20.39
CA VAL A 240 12.01 -8.71 20.28
C VAL A 240 12.92 -9.51 21.21
N ILE A 241 12.45 -9.89 22.40
CA ILE A 241 13.19 -10.72 23.33
C ILE A 241 13.38 -12.13 22.74
N ILE A 242 12.30 -12.77 22.28
CA ILE A 242 12.33 -14.12 21.68
C ILE A 242 13.30 -14.17 20.50
N GLU A 243 13.24 -13.20 19.60
CA GLU A 243 14.11 -13.10 18.42
C GLU A 243 15.62 -13.03 18.76
N ASN A 244 15.99 -12.62 19.98
CA ASN A 244 17.37 -12.63 20.43
C ASN A 244 17.85 -13.99 20.93
N TYR A 245 16.93 -14.93 21.25
CA TYR A 245 17.26 -16.22 21.84
C TYR A 245 17.03 -17.41 20.89
N VAL A 246 16.31 -17.20 19.78
CA VAL A 246 16.03 -18.25 18.80
C VAL A 246 17.21 -18.38 17.83
N ASP A 247 17.64 -19.61 17.55
CA ASP A 247 18.78 -19.89 16.66
C ASP A 247 18.54 -19.45 15.22
N ASP A 248 17.29 -19.54 14.74
CA ASP A 248 16.90 -19.16 13.38
C ASP A 248 15.77 -18.12 13.40
N PRO A 249 16.08 -16.86 13.81
CA PRO A 249 15.09 -15.82 14.06
C PRO A 249 14.37 -15.38 12.79
N MET A 250 13.11 -15.01 12.92
CA MET A 250 12.28 -14.43 11.85
C MET A 250 12.84 -13.07 11.41
N PHE A 251 13.22 -12.26 12.38
CA PHE A 251 13.89 -10.98 12.22
C PHE A 251 15.35 -11.08 12.65
N HIS A 252 16.28 -10.96 11.72
CA HIS A 252 17.70 -10.90 12.05
C HIS A 252 18.01 -9.54 12.68
N LEU A 253 17.79 -9.42 13.99
CA LEU A 253 18.00 -8.16 14.74
C LEU A 253 19.43 -7.64 14.64
N GLY A 254 20.40 -8.52 14.39
CA GLY A 254 21.79 -8.14 14.12
C GLY A 254 21.96 -7.18 12.94
N LEU A 255 21.07 -7.20 11.96
CA LEU A 255 21.09 -6.29 10.82
C LEU A 255 20.83 -4.83 11.23
N PHE A 256 20.11 -4.60 12.33
CA PHE A 256 19.88 -3.24 12.85
C PHE A 256 21.15 -2.60 13.43
N LYS A 257 22.23 -3.34 13.63
CA LYS A 257 23.54 -2.76 13.96
C LYS A 257 24.08 -1.93 12.79
N THR A 258 23.70 -2.24 11.57
CA THR A 258 24.08 -1.47 10.38
C THR A 258 23.21 -0.20 10.29
N ARG A 259 23.86 0.97 10.39
CA ARG A 259 23.18 2.27 10.44
C ARG A 259 22.29 2.53 9.23
N ALA A 260 22.76 2.17 8.02
CA ALA A 260 21.98 2.34 6.79
C ALA A 260 20.72 1.47 6.78
N PHE A 261 20.77 0.24 7.29
CA PHE A 261 19.63 -0.67 7.41
C PHE A 261 18.60 -0.16 8.43
N SER A 262 19.06 0.22 9.64
CA SER A 262 18.19 0.73 10.72
C SER A 262 17.45 1.99 10.29
N ILE A 263 18.20 3.02 9.87
CA ILE A 263 17.60 4.29 9.43
C ILE A 263 16.69 4.07 8.23
N GLY A 264 17.09 3.21 7.28
CA GLY A 264 16.26 2.88 6.12
C GLY A 264 14.90 2.30 6.50
N ASN A 265 14.86 1.35 7.43
CA ASN A 265 13.61 0.74 7.88
C ASN A 265 12.75 1.70 8.73
N PHE A 266 13.37 2.46 9.65
CA PHE A 266 12.63 3.45 10.44
C PHE A 266 12.06 4.58 9.58
N THR A 267 12.80 5.07 8.59
CA THR A 267 12.29 6.07 7.64
C THR A 267 11.18 5.48 6.75
N SER A 268 11.25 4.21 6.38
CA SER A 268 10.16 3.51 5.69
C SER A 268 8.89 3.45 6.54
N LEU A 269 9.02 3.12 7.83
CA LEU A 269 7.92 3.09 8.79
C LEU A 269 7.28 4.48 8.93
N MET A 270 8.08 5.53 9.17
CA MET A 270 7.59 6.91 9.31
C MET A 270 6.89 7.39 8.05
N SER A 271 7.49 7.13 6.87
CA SER A 271 6.88 7.44 5.57
C SER A 271 5.55 6.70 5.37
N ALA A 272 5.48 5.43 5.77
CA ALA A 272 4.25 4.64 5.66
C ALA A 272 3.15 5.14 6.60
N ILE A 273 3.51 5.53 7.84
CA ILE A 273 2.60 6.17 8.79
C ILE A 273 2.07 7.50 8.22
N ALA A 274 2.93 8.33 7.65
CA ALA A 274 2.53 9.62 7.10
C ALA A 274 1.53 9.52 5.95
N ARG A 275 1.56 8.46 5.15
CA ARG A 275 0.76 8.33 3.90
C ARG A 275 -0.38 7.33 3.95
N GLY A 276 -0.31 6.31 4.83
CA GLY A 276 -1.26 5.18 4.79
C GLY A 276 -2.71 5.61 4.95
N GLY A 277 -3.00 6.46 5.94
CA GLY A 277 -4.32 7.03 6.16
C GLY A 277 -4.68 8.19 5.23
N LEU A 278 -3.67 8.84 4.61
CA LEU A 278 -3.90 10.00 3.74
C LEU A 278 -4.80 9.66 2.56
N SER A 279 -4.49 8.60 1.84
CA SER A 279 -5.26 8.21 0.65
C SER A 279 -6.74 8.01 1.00
N PHE A 280 -7.01 7.41 2.16
CA PHE A 280 -8.37 7.22 2.64
C PHE A 280 -9.04 8.56 3.03
N MET A 281 -8.32 9.43 3.73
CA MET A 281 -8.84 10.74 4.12
C MET A 281 -9.11 11.64 2.90
N LEU A 282 -8.25 11.59 1.87
CA LEU A 282 -8.48 12.30 0.61
C LEU A 282 -9.74 11.79 -0.10
N ILE A 283 -9.98 10.48 -0.10
CA ILE A 283 -11.17 9.89 -0.68
C ILE A 283 -12.43 10.35 0.07
N ILE A 284 -12.41 10.35 1.40
CA ILE A 284 -13.54 10.87 2.20
C ILE A 284 -13.78 12.36 1.90
N TRP A 285 -12.72 13.16 1.83
CA TRP A 285 -12.83 14.58 1.53
C TRP A 285 -13.45 14.84 0.15
N LEU A 286 -12.91 14.15 -0.87
CA LEU A 286 -13.41 14.28 -2.25
C LEU A 286 -14.84 13.74 -2.38
N GLN A 287 -15.09 12.51 -1.98
CA GLN A 287 -16.40 11.86 -2.19
C GLN A 287 -17.49 12.36 -1.25
N GLY A 288 -17.13 12.66 0.01
CA GLY A 288 -18.11 13.02 1.03
C GLY A 288 -18.42 14.53 1.09
N ILE A 289 -17.51 15.37 0.62
CA ILE A 289 -17.64 16.83 0.80
C ILE A 289 -17.42 17.58 -0.52
N TRP A 290 -16.23 17.52 -1.12
CA TRP A 290 -15.87 18.42 -2.21
C TRP A 290 -16.66 18.16 -3.49
N LEU A 291 -16.72 16.93 -3.99
CA LEU A 291 -17.47 16.58 -5.21
C LEU A 291 -18.98 16.83 -5.09
N PRO A 292 -19.65 16.46 -3.98
CA PRO A 292 -21.04 16.82 -3.78
C PRO A 292 -21.28 18.33 -3.82
N LEU A 293 -20.44 19.14 -3.19
CA LEU A 293 -20.54 20.60 -3.20
C LEU A 293 -20.38 21.21 -4.61
N HIS A 294 -19.69 20.48 -5.52
CA HIS A 294 -19.55 20.86 -6.93
C HIS A 294 -20.60 20.21 -7.86
N GLY A 295 -21.70 19.69 -7.30
CA GLY A 295 -22.83 19.18 -8.08
C GLY A 295 -22.66 17.76 -8.61
N VAL A 296 -21.59 17.04 -8.24
CA VAL A 296 -21.40 15.64 -8.63
C VAL A 296 -22.31 14.75 -7.79
N SER A 297 -23.12 13.93 -8.44
CA SER A 297 -23.99 12.99 -7.73
C SER A 297 -23.19 11.93 -6.97
N PHE A 298 -23.67 11.52 -5.80
CA PHE A 298 -22.99 10.50 -4.96
C PHE A 298 -22.77 9.14 -5.65
N ALA A 299 -23.48 8.86 -6.73
CA ALA A 299 -23.25 7.67 -7.53
C ALA A 299 -21.95 7.75 -8.34
N HIS A 300 -21.58 8.96 -8.79
CA HIS A 300 -20.40 9.20 -9.63
C HIS A 300 -19.17 9.67 -8.85
N THR A 301 -19.33 10.07 -7.58
CA THR A 301 -18.20 10.53 -6.76
C THR A 301 -17.05 9.51 -6.65
N PRO A 302 -17.27 8.17 -6.63
CA PRO A 302 -16.16 7.23 -6.59
C PRO A 302 -15.25 7.31 -7.83
N LEU A 303 -15.83 7.35 -9.02
CA LEU A 303 -15.06 7.44 -10.26
C LEU A 303 -14.30 8.76 -10.34
N GLN A 304 -14.98 9.87 -10.06
CA GLN A 304 -14.36 11.19 -10.14
C GLN A 304 -13.23 11.34 -9.11
N ALA A 305 -13.44 10.92 -7.87
CA ALA A 305 -12.40 10.95 -6.84
C ALA A 305 -11.18 10.08 -7.20
N GLY A 306 -11.42 8.92 -7.87
CA GLY A 306 -10.33 8.11 -8.40
C GLY A 306 -9.49 8.87 -9.43
N ILE A 307 -10.15 9.55 -10.38
CA ILE A 307 -9.49 10.37 -11.41
C ILE A 307 -8.76 11.54 -10.75
N ASP A 308 -9.40 12.22 -9.82
CA ASP A 308 -8.85 13.42 -9.16
C ASP A 308 -7.60 13.14 -8.33
N THR A 309 -7.36 11.88 -7.93
CA THR A 309 -6.14 11.46 -7.20
C THR A 309 -5.00 10.96 -8.11
N ILE A 310 -5.20 10.84 -9.42
CA ILE A 310 -4.16 10.41 -10.38
C ILE A 310 -2.88 11.28 -10.31
N PRO A 311 -2.93 12.61 -10.12
CA PRO A 311 -1.72 13.43 -10.04
C PRO A 311 -0.72 12.96 -8.98
N GLN A 312 -1.18 12.45 -7.84
CA GLN A 312 -0.30 11.88 -6.81
C GLN A 312 0.48 10.66 -7.33
N MET A 313 -0.20 9.78 -8.07
CA MET A 313 0.43 8.58 -8.62
C MET A 313 1.37 8.92 -9.78
N ALA A 314 1.03 9.93 -10.59
CA ALA A 314 1.89 10.45 -11.66
C ALA A 314 3.21 10.99 -11.08
N GLY A 315 3.16 11.78 -10.01
CA GLY A 315 4.35 12.25 -9.32
C GLY A 315 5.26 11.09 -8.88
N PHE A 316 4.69 10.08 -8.25
CA PHE A 316 5.45 8.90 -7.83
C PHE A 316 6.07 8.14 -9.01
N LEU A 317 5.29 7.92 -10.07
CA LEU A 317 5.71 7.15 -11.25
C LEU A 317 6.85 7.82 -12.02
N ILE A 318 6.83 9.15 -12.10
CA ILE A 318 7.87 9.94 -12.80
C ILE A 318 9.15 9.98 -11.97
N PHE A 319 9.05 10.36 -10.69
CA PHE A 319 10.23 10.61 -9.87
C PHE A 319 10.86 9.35 -9.25
N GLY A 320 10.12 8.23 -9.14
CA GLY A 320 10.65 6.97 -8.64
C GLY A 320 11.82 6.41 -9.46
N PRO A 321 11.67 6.16 -10.77
CA PRO A 321 12.74 5.67 -11.62
C PRO A 321 13.89 6.69 -11.76
N ILE A 322 13.59 7.98 -11.85
CA ILE A 322 14.59 9.03 -11.95
C ILE A 322 15.50 9.03 -10.71
N SER A 323 14.90 9.02 -9.53
CA SER A 323 15.63 9.00 -8.27
C SER A 323 16.44 7.71 -8.08
N GLY A 324 15.88 6.57 -8.52
CA GLY A 324 16.58 5.29 -8.49
C GLY A 324 17.91 5.36 -9.25
N ARG A 325 17.86 5.73 -10.53
CA ARG A 325 19.07 5.86 -11.35
C ARG A 325 20.08 6.87 -10.81
N LEU A 326 19.61 8.02 -10.34
CA LEU A 326 20.47 9.05 -9.79
C LEU A 326 21.09 8.62 -8.46
N SER A 327 20.35 7.89 -7.64
CA SER A 327 20.86 7.39 -6.36
C SER A 327 21.94 6.32 -6.50
N ASP A 328 21.91 5.54 -7.57
CA ASP A 328 22.95 4.55 -7.86
C ASP A 328 24.30 5.24 -8.13
N ARG A 329 24.26 6.44 -8.74
CA ARG A 329 25.46 7.23 -9.04
C ARG A 329 25.90 8.13 -7.89
N TYR A 330 24.97 8.85 -7.26
CA TYR A 330 25.27 9.90 -6.29
C TYR A 330 24.99 9.50 -4.83
N GLY A 331 24.53 8.25 -4.59
CA GLY A 331 24.17 7.76 -3.28
C GLY A 331 22.73 8.07 -2.88
N ALA A 332 22.15 7.20 -2.05
CA ALA A 332 20.74 7.25 -1.66
C ALA A 332 20.39 8.34 -0.63
N ARG A 333 21.37 8.81 0.16
CA ARG A 333 21.17 9.72 1.30
C ARG A 333 20.44 10.99 0.90
N TRP A 334 20.97 11.69 -0.09
CA TRP A 334 20.44 13.01 -0.48
C TRP A 334 19.09 12.92 -1.18
N PHE A 335 18.90 11.92 -2.04
CA PHE A 335 17.61 11.72 -2.73
C PHE A 335 16.50 11.31 -1.77
N ALA A 336 16.78 10.39 -0.85
CA ALA A 336 15.81 9.99 0.16
C ALA A 336 15.45 11.14 1.12
N THR A 337 16.43 11.94 1.53
CA THR A 337 16.20 13.12 2.38
C THR A 337 15.40 14.18 1.64
N ALA A 338 15.80 14.54 0.41
CA ALA A 338 15.06 15.50 -0.42
C ALA A 338 13.64 15.05 -0.70
N GLY A 339 13.43 13.75 -0.98
CA GLY A 339 12.11 13.18 -1.21
C GLY A 339 11.18 13.35 0.01
N MET A 340 11.69 13.11 1.23
CA MET A 340 10.91 13.33 2.45
C MET A 340 10.64 14.81 2.72
N LEU A 341 11.58 15.70 2.42
CA LEU A 341 11.37 17.15 2.52
C LEU A 341 10.31 17.64 1.52
N VAL A 342 10.38 17.20 0.26
CA VAL A 342 9.36 17.52 -0.75
C VAL A 342 7.99 17.01 -0.33
N SER A 343 7.90 15.79 0.22
CA SER A 343 6.65 15.27 0.77
C SER A 343 6.14 16.12 1.95
N ALA A 344 7.01 16.54 2.86
CA ALA A 344 6.64 17.40 3.98
C ALA A 344 6.10 18.76 3.51
N ILE A 345 6.74 19.37 2.50
CA ILE A 345 6.25 20.60 1.86
C ILE A 345 4.87 20.36 1.25
N GLY A 346 4.66 19.25 0.53
CA GLY A 346 3.38 18.90 -0.06
C GLY A 346 2.26 18.76 0.98
N PHE A 347 2.53 18.11 2.13
CA PHE A 347 1.58 18.02 3.24
C PHE A 347 1.29 19.39 3.88
N PHE A 348 2.31 20.23 4.03
CA PHE A 348 2.14 21.58 4.52
C PHE A 348 1.30 22.43 3.56
N LEU A 349 1.52 22.29 2.24
CA LEU A 349 0.69 22.95 1.23
C LEU A 349 -0.76 22.48 1.28
N LEU A 350 -1.03 21.18 1.45
CA LEU A 350 -2.40 20.68 1.66
C LEU A 350 -3.09 21.34 2.88
N ASN A 351 -2.32 21.61 3.94
CA ASN A 351 -2.85 22.28 5.14
C ASN A 351 -3.36 23.71 4.86
N THR A 352 -2.87 24.36 3.81
CA THR A 352 -3.29 25.73 3.44
C THR A 352 -4.59 25.78 2.64
N LEU A 353 -5.07 24.64 2.12
CA LEU A 353 -6.27 24.61 1.29
C LEU A 353 -7.53 24.97 2.08
N PRO A 354 -8.45 25.75 1.49
CA PRO A 354 -9.80 25.94 2.03
C PRO A 354 -10.65 24.67 1.81
N ALA A 355 -11.79 24.57 2.48
CA ALA A 355 -12.73 23.46 2.28
C ALA A 355 -13.24 23.37 0.83
N ASN A 356 -13.44 24.54 0.20
CA ASN A 356 -13.80 24.69 -1.21
C ASN A 356 -12.56 25.18 -1.99
N PHE A 357 -11.71 24.23 -2.39
CA PHE A 357 -10.46 24.50 -3.09
C PHE A 357 -10.63 24.46 -4.61
N HIS A 358 -9.68 25.09 -5.31
CA HIS A 358 -9.57 24.96 -6.76
C HIS A 358 -8.84 23.65 -7.12
N TYR A 359 -9.42 22.82 -8.00
CA TYR A 359 -8.91 21.50 -8.32
C TYR A 359 -7.42 21.48 -8.70
N TRP A 360 -6.98 22.36 -9.58
CA TRP A 360 -5.58 22.35 -10.05
C TRP A 360 -4.56 22.65 -8.96
N THR A 361 -4.93 23.45 -7.95
CA THR A 361 -4.09 23.71 -6.78
C THR A 361 -3.97 22.44 -5.94
N PHE A 362 -5.06 21.73 -5.70
CA PHE A 362 -5.08 20.45 -5.02
C PHE A 362 -4.27 19.41 -5.80
N ALA A 363 -4.49 19.27 -7.11
CA ALA A 363 -3.79 18.35 -7.99
C ALA A 363 -2.27 18.56 -7.96
N PHE A 364 -1.83 19.83 -7.99
CA PHE A 364 -0.41 20.16 -7.86
C PHE A 364 0.15 19.75 -6.49
N TYR A 365 -0.56 19.99 -5.39
CA TYR A 365 -0.09 19.65 -4.05
C TYR A 365 0.04 18.14 -3.84
N ILE A 366 -0.94 17.36 -4.30
CA ILE A 366 -0.85 15.90 -4.22
C ILE A 366 0.20 15.33 -5.18
N PHE A 367 0.44 15.97 -6.34
CA PHE A 367 1.54 15.63 -7.23
C PHE A 367 2.90 15.83 -6.54
N VAL A 368 3.09 16.94 -5.81
CA VAL A 368 4.31 17.21 -5.04
C VAL A 368 4.53 16.13 -3.97
N ILE A 369 3.47 15.71 -3.26
CA ILE A 369 3.56 14.58 -2.31
C ILE A 369 4.00 13.31 -3.02
N GLY A 370 3.37 12.98 -4.16
CA GLY A 370 3.71 11.82 -4.96
C GLY A 370 5.15 11.84 -5.46
N ALA A 371 5.61 12.98 -5.96
CA ALA A 371 6.98 13.20 -6.40
C ALA A 371 8.00 12.99 -5.26
N GLY A 372 7.73 13.57 -4.10
CA GLY A 372 8.56 13.37 -2.90
C GLY A 372 8.64 11.91 -2.46
N MET A 373 7.51 11.20 -2.49
CA MET A 373 7.47 9.77 -2.18
C MET A 373 8.24 8.94 -3.22
N GLY A 374 8.15 9.27 -4.51
CA GLY A 374 8.95 8.65 -5.57
C GLY A 374 10.45 8.87 -5.35
N LEU A 375 10.85 10.10 -5.06
CA LEU A 375 12.24 10.45 -4.74
C LEU A 375 12.79 9.68 -3.53
N PHE A 376 11.95 9.29 -2.58
CA PHE A 376 12.34 8.54 -1.39
C PHE A 376 12.38 7.03 -1.60
N ALA A 377 11.35 6.44 -2.21
CA ALA A 377 11.08 5.00 -2.13
C ALA A 377 12.18 4.15 -2.78
N SER A 378 12.62 4.49 -4.00
CA SER A 378 13.62 3.73 -4.73
C SER A 378 15.01 3.83 -4.09
N PRO A 379 15.56 5.03 -3.81
CA PRO A 379 16.84 5.16 -3.14
C PRO A 379 16.88 4.51 -1.76
N ASN A 380 15.81 4.64 -0.99
CA ASN A 380 15.74 4.04 0.34
C ASN A 380 15.78 2.52 0.29
N THR A 381 15.06 1.91 -0.66
CA THR A 381 15.06 0.46 -0.87
C THR A 381 16.45 -0.04 -1.29
N SER A 382 17.08 0.64 -2.26
CA SER A 382 18.44 0.34 -2.72
C SER A 382 19.44 0.39 -1.56
N ALA A 383 19.38 1.44 -0.73
CA ALA A 383 20.28 1.57 0.42
C ALA A 383 20.10 0.47 1.48
N ILE A 384 18.85 0.06 1.76
CA ILE A 384 18.58 -1.05 2.69
C ILE A 384 19.16 -2.35 2.15
N MET A 385 18.95 -2.65 0.85
CA MET A 385 19.40 -3.90 0.25
C MET A 385 20.93 -3.97 0.09
N SER A 386 21.59 -2.84 -0.21
CA SER A 386 23.05 -2.76 -0.32
C SER A 386 23.77 -2.84 1.03
N ALA A 387 23.08 -2.52 2.12
CA ALA A 387 23.64 -2.55 3.46
C ALA A 387 23.67 -3.96 4.10
N VAL A 388 23.20 -4.98 3.38
CA VAL A 388 22.99 -6.33 3.93
C VAL A 388 23.71 -7.36 3.07
N PRO A 389 24.39 -8.37 3.69
CA PRO A 389 24.99 -9.49 2.98
C PRO A 389 23.99 -10.18 2.06
N ALA A 390 24.46 -10.71 0.93
CA ALA A 390 23.62 -11.35 -0.09
C ALA A 390 22.70 -12.44 0.51
N ARG A 391 23.23 -13.26 1.41
CA ARG A 391 22.50 -14.34 2.12
C ARG A 391 21.32 -13.86 2.97
N PHE A 392 21.30 -12.58 3.42
CA PHE A 392 20.23 -12.02 4.25
C PHE A 392 19.30 -11.04 3.52
N ARG A 393 19.49 -10.82 2.22
CA ARG A 393 18.68 -9.87 1.42
C ARG A 393 17.19 -10.24 1.39
N GLY A 394 16.87 -11.53 1.34
CA GLY A 394 15.47 -11.99 1.42
C GLY A 394 14.82 -11.62 2.75
N SER A 395 15.47 -11.92 3.88
CA SER A 395 15.02 -11.54 5.22
C SER A 395 14.91 -10.02 5.35
N ALA A 396 15.90 -9.26 4.89
CA ALA A 396 15.89 -7.80 4.92
C ALA A 396 14.73 -7.20 4.11
N SER A 397 14.41 -7.78 2.96
CA SER A 397 13.24 -7.39 2.14
C SER A 397 11.93 -7.65 2.87
N GLY A 398 11.80 -8.82 3.50
CA GLY A 398 10.65 -9.16 4.33
C GLY A 398 10.48 -8.22 5.51
N MET A 399 11.55 -7.93 6.25
CA MET A 399 11.54 -6.96 7.35
C MET A 399 11.10 -5.58 6.88
N ARG A 400 11.66 -5.06 5.77
CA ARG A 400 11.26 -3.78 5.17
C ARG A 400 9.78 -3.76 4.80
N ALA A 401 9.29 -4.82 4.16
CA ALA A 401 7.89 -4.91 3.78
C ALA A 401 6.97 -4.94 5.00
N THR A 402 7.37 -5.63 6.06
CA THR A 402 6.63 -5.66 7.34
C THR A 402 6.58 -4.28 7.99
N PHE A 403 7.70 -3.56 8.10
CA PHE A 403 7.73 -2.19 8.61
C PHE A 403 6.81 -1.26 7.81
N MET A 404 6.84 -1.38 6.47
CA MET A 404 6.01 -0.57 5.60
C MET A 404 4.51 -0.88 5.76
N ASN A 405 4.13 -2.17 5.77
CA ASN A 405 2.72 -2.57 5.92
C ASN A 405 2.19 -2.29 7.33
N ALA A 406 2.98 -2.55 8.38
CA ALA A 406 2.63 -2.19 9.75
C ALA A 406 2.44 -0.67 9.89
N GLY A 407 3.34 0.13 9.28
CA GLY A 407 3.19 1.59 9.26
C GLY A 407 1.92 2.04 8.56
N MET A 408 1.56 1.46 7.42
CA MET A 408 0.30 1.78 6.72
C MET A 408 -0.93 1.43 7.56
N MET A 409 -0.91 0.30 8.24
CA MET A 409 -1.96 -0.11 9.16
C MET A 409 -2.10 0.84 10.36
N LEU A 410 -1.00 1.12 11.05
CA LEU A 410 -0.96 2.05 12.18
C LEU A 410 -1.46 3.43 11.77
N SER A 411 -1.05 3.91 10.60
CA SER A 411 -1.49 5.18 10.03
C SER A 411 -3.01 5.29 9.98
N MET A 412 -3.69 4.25 9.52
CA MET A 412 -5.14 4.28 9.40
C MET A 412 -5.83 4.47 10.76
N GLY A 413 -5.41 3.70 11.78
CA GLY A 413 -5.92 3.86 13.15
C GLY A 413 -5.62 5.24 13.75
N ILE A 414 -4.38 5.72 13.58
CA ILE A 414 -3.95 7.03 14.08
C ILE A 414 -4.76 8.16 13.41
N PHE A 415 -4.90 8.12 12.09
CA PHE A 415 -5.61 9.18 11.35
C PHE A 415 -7.09 9.23 11.70
N PHE A 416 -7.76 8.07 11.77
CA PHE A 416 -9.14 8.03 12.24
C PHE A 416 -9.27 8.58 13.65
N SER A 417 -8.38 8.18 14.56
CA SER A 417 -8.38 8.68 15.93
C SER A 417 -8.23 10.20 16.00
N MET A 418 -7.30 10.76 15.23
CA MET A 418 -7.07 12.21 15.15
C MET A 418 -8.28 12.95 14.58
N VAL A 419 -8.85 12.43 13.48
CA VAL A 419 -10.02 13.04 12.84
C VAL A 419 -11.23 13.00 13.76
N ILE A 420 -11.52 11.86 14.39
CA ILE A 420 -12.65 11.72 15.31
C ILE A 420 -12.48 12.60 16.55
N SER A 421 -11.28 12.68 17.11
CA SER A 421 -10.97 13.57 18.24
C SER A 421 -11.22 15.04 17.88
N SER A 422 -10.71 15.47 16.74
CA SER A 422 -10.90 16.87 16.26
C SER A 422 -12.37 17.18 15.93
N LEU A 423 -13.06 16.24 15.27
CA LEU A 423 -14.49 16.40 14.98
C LEU A 423 -15.33 16.43 16.25
N SER A 424 -15.02 15.61 17.26
CA SER A 424 -15.72 15.59 18.55
C SER A 424 -15.72 16.95 19.23
N ALA A 425 -14.62 17.69 19.12
CA ALA A 425 -14.49 19.02 19.70
C ALA A 425 -15.28 20.10 18.92
N GLY A 426 -15.32 20.01 17.59
CA GLY A 426 -15.88 21.05 16.73
C GLY A 426 -17.33 20.85 16.29
N LEU A 427 -17.79 19.60 16.17
CA LEU A 427 -19.11 19.28 15.61
C LEU A 427 -20.30 19.82 16.44
N PRO A 428 -20.34 19.67 17.77
CA PRO A 428 -21.51 20.14 18.55
C PRO A 428 -21.79 21.63 18.36
N SER A 429 -20.76 22.44 18.42
CA SER A 429 -20.91 23.91 18.25
C SER A 429 -21.27 24.28 16.83
N THR A 430 -20.71 23.59 15.82
CA THR A 430 -21.01 23.84 14.41
C THR A 430 -22.42 23.40 14.06
N MET A 431 -22.87 22.24 14.53
CA MET A 431 -24.24 21.76 14.34
C MET A 431 -25.26 22.70 15.00
N THR A 432 -25.02 23.08 16.24
CA THR A 432 -25.90 24.01 16.95
C THR A 432 -25.99 25.33 16.22
N ARG A 433 -24.86 25.95 15.85
CA ARG A 433 -24.84 27.24 15.15
C ARG A 433 -25.48 27.17 13.77
N GLY A 434 -25.12 26.13 12.98
CA GLY A 434 -25.64 26.00 11.62
C GLY A 434 -27.12 25.65 11.56
N LEU A 435 -27.63 24.88 12.53
CA LEU A 435 -29.05 24.51 12.58
C LEU A 435 -29.94 25.55 13.29
N SER A 436 -29.37 26.35 14.19
CA SER A 436 -30.14 27.41 14.87
C SER A 436 -30.59 28.57 13.95
N GLN A 437 -29.98 28.65 12.75
CA GLN A 437 -30.41 29.61 11.71
C GLN A 437 -31.76 29.25 11.08
N PHE A 438 -32.18 28.00 11.26
CA PHE A 438 -33.49 27.52 10.82
C PHE A 438 -34.39 27.36 12.03
N ALA A 439 -35.69 27.55 11.85
CA ALA A 439 -36.69 27.43 12.91
C ALA A 439 -36.89 25.97 13.39
N LEU A 440 -35.80 25.30 13.75
CA LEU A 440 -35.80 23.92 14.21
C LEU A 440 -35.96 23.84 15.74
N PRO A 441 -36.73 22.88 16.28
CA PRO A 441 -36.85 22.66 17.71
C PRO A 441 -35.52 22.31 18.35
N LYS A 442 -35.23 22.87 19.54
CA LYS A 442 -34.02 22.60 20.33
C LYS A 442 -33.70 21.09 20.51
N PRO A 443 -34.70 20.20 20.75
CA PRO A 443 -34.42 18.76 20.87
C PRO A 443 -33.82 18.16 19.60
N ILE A 444 -34.24 18.55 18.40
CA ILE A 444 -33.72 18.10 17.12
C ILE A 444 -32.27 18.57 16.94
N ILE A 445 -32.01 19.85 17.23
CA ILE A 445 -30.65 20.42 17.16
C ILE A 445 -29.74 19.70 18.15
N GLY A 446 -30.20 19.49 19.39
CA GLY A 446 -29.44 18.76 20.41
C GLY A 446 -29.12 17.31 19.99
N HIS A 447 -30.09 16.59 19.44
CA HIS A 447 -29.88 15.25 18.93
C HIS A 447 -28.83 15.21 17.82
N MET A 448 -28.88 16.13 16.87
CA MET A 448 -27.92 16.26 15.79
C MET A 448 -26.52 16.62 16.30
N ALA A 449 -26.40 17.49 17.30
CA ALA A 449 -25.14 17.92 17.88
C ALA A 449 -24.42 16.80 18.66
N HIS A 450 -25.16 15.80 19.15
CA HIS A 450 -24.63 14.69 19.93
C HIS A 450 -24.49 13.38 19.13
N LEU A 451 -24.70 13.40 17.81
CA LEU A 451 -24.42 12.23 16.97
C LEU A 451 -22.93 11.86 17.02
N PRO A 452 -22.59 10.56 17.07
CA PRO A 452 -21.20 10.13 17.07
C PRO A 452 -20.44 10.67 15.85
N PRO A 453 -19.26 11.28 16.02
CA PRO A 453 -18.48 11.87 14.93
C PRO A 453 -18.15 10.88 13.82
N LEU A 454 -17.88 9.62 14.18
CA LEU A 454 -17.64 8.53 13.23
C LEU A 454 -18.86 8.28 12.34
N SER A 455 -20.06 8.28 12.91
CA SER A 455 -21.32 8.11 12.17
C SER A 455 -21.56 9.29 11.22
N ILE A 456 -21.24 10.50 11.64
CA ILE A 456 -21.33 11.71 10.82
C ILE A 456 -20.38 11.63 9.62
N LEU A 457 -19.13 11.19 9.85
CA LEU A 457 -18.13 11.03 8.80
C LEU A 457 -18.59 10.04 7.72
N PHE A 458 -19.09 8.88 8.16
CA PHE A 458 -19.60 7.87 7.22
C PHE A 458 -20.92 8.30 6.56
N ALA A 459 -21.79 9.01 7.26
CA ALA A 459 -23.02 9.56 6.66
C ALA A 459 -22.68 10.49 5.50
N ALA A 460 -21.68 11.38 5.67
CA ALA A 460 -21.20 12.24 4.59
C ALA A 460 -20.63 11.45 3.43
N LEU A 461 -19.76 10.47 3.69
CA LEU A 461 -19.17 9.63 2.66
C LEU A 461 -20.23 8.85 1.85
N LEU A 462 -21.27 8.37 2.52
CA LEU A 462 -22.36 7.61 1.90
C LEU A 462 -23.42 8.47 1.21
N GLY A 463 -23.36 9.79 1.38
CA GLY A 463 -24.36 10.71 0.86
C GLY A 463 -25.66 10.71 1.65
N TYR A 464 -25.64 10.22 2.89
CA TYR A 464 -26.79 10.34 3.78
C TYR A 464 -26.84 11.73 4.42
N ASN A 465 -28.02 12.31 4.44
CA ASN A 465 -28.29 13.51 5.22
C ASN A 465 -28.98 13.08 6.54
N PRO A 466 -28.25 13.05 7.68
CA PRO A 466 -28.82 12.62 8.97
C PRO A 466 -30.00 13.47 9.41
N LEU A 467 -29.97 14.77 9.12
CA LEU A 467 -31.07 15.68 9.44
C LEU A 467 -32.34 15.29 8.69
N LYS A 468 -32.26 15.02 7.38
CA LYS A 468 -33.37 14.51 6.58
C LYS A 468 -33.95 13.22 7.16
N MET A 469 -33.10 12.32 7.66
CA MET A 469 -33.53 11.07 8.27
C MET A 469 -34.30 11.35 9.57
N VAL A 470 -33.78 12.16 10.48
CA VAL A 470 -34.45 12.55 11.75
C VAL A 470 -35.75 13.28 11.48
N LEU A 471 -35.78 14.24 10.55
CA LEU A 471 -36.97 15.00 10.21
C LEU A 471 -38.09 14.13 9.60
N ARG A 472 -37.75 13.06 8.87
CA ARG A 472 -38.76 12.16 8.28
C ARG A 472 -39.17 11.00 9.18
N SER A 473 -38.32 10.54 10.07
CA SER A 473 -38.59 9.38 10.92
C SER A 473 -39.41 9.70 12.16
N THR A 474 -39.25 10.91 12.71
CA THR A 474 -39.95 11.32 13.95
C THR A 474 -41.24 12.06 13.67
N ALA A 475 -42.25 11.91 14.53
CA ALA A 475 -43.53 12.66 14.41
C ALA A 475 -43.30 14.16 14.51
N SER A 476 -42.48 14.59 15.48
CA SER A 476 -42.09 16.00 15.65
C SER A 476 -41.33 16.54 14.44
N GLY A 477 -40.44 15.73 13.83
CA GLY A 477 -39.70 16.11 12.63
C GLY A 477 -40.63 16.34 11.42
N ARG A 478 -41.60 15.46 11.20
CA ARG A 478 -42.58 15.62 10.11
C ARG A 478 -43.46 16.86 10.31
N ALA A 479 -43.87 17.14 11.53
CA ALA A 479 -44.60 18.36 11.85
C ALA A 479 -43.78 19.62 11.53
N VAL A 480 -42.50 19.62 11.89
CA VAL A 480 -41.57 20.73 11.55
C VAL A 480 -41.44 20.91 10.05
N LEU A 481 -41.24 19.82 9.29
CA LEU A 481 -41.13 19.89 7.82
C LEU A 481 -42.40 20.48 7.18
N ALA A 482 -43.59 20.22 7.74
CA ALA A 482 -44.86 20.74 7.24
C ALA A 482 -45.03 22.25 7.50
N HIS A 483 -44.40 22.79 8.57
CA HIS A 483 -44.50 24.22 8.94
C HIS A 483 -43.35 25.08 8.39
N LEU A 484 -42.27 24.47 7.89
CA LEU A 484 -41.15 25.22 7.28
C LEU A 484 -41.53 25.73 5.88
N PRO A 485 -41.07 26.93 5.50
CA PRO A 485 -41.16 27.38 4.12
C PRO A 485 -40.62 26.34 3.13
N PRO A 486 -41.31 26.10 1.99
CA PRO A 486 -40.89 25.03 1.04
C PRO A 486 -39.43 25.12 0.61
N GLY A 487 -38.91 26.32 0.42
CA GLY A 487 -37.49 26.53 0.06
C GLY A 487 -36.51 26.11 1.16
N GLN A 488 -36.86 26.38 2.44
CA GLN A 488 -36.03 25.97 3.57
C GLN A 488 -36.09 24.43 3.81
N ALA A 489 -37.28 23.84 3.70
CA ALA A 489 -37.46 22.41 3.80
C ALA A 489 -36.68 21.66 2.70
N ALA A 490 -36.72 22.16 1.47
CA ALA A 490 -35.93 21.64 0.36
C ALA A 490 -34.42 21.78 0.60
N ALA A 491 -33.96 22.93 1.07
CA ALA A 491 -32.55 23.17 1.38
C ALA A 491 -32.02 22.20 2.47
N LEU A 492 -32.73 22.09 3.61
CA LEU A 492 -32.36 21.23 4.73
C LEU A 492 -32.33 19.74 4.36
N THR A 493 -33.19 19.31 3.45
CA THR A 493 -33.29 17.91 3.01
C THR A 493 -32.45 17.61 1.77
N SER A 494 -31.76 18.62 1.21
CA SER A 494 -30.91 18.45 0.03
C SER A 494 -29.68 17.57 0.32
N PRO A 495 -29.14 16.86 -0.68
CA PRO A 495 -27.90 16.11 -0.53
C PRO A 495 -26.67 16.99 -0.22
N HIS A 496 -26.70 18.26 -0.63
CA HIS A 496 -25.57 19.19 -0.49
C HIS A 496 -25.53 19.87 0.88
N PHE A 497 -26.64 19.91 1.61
CA PHE A 497 -26.75 20.62 2.89
C PHE A 497 -25.78 20.05 3.93
N PHE A 498 -25.79 18.74 4.10
CA PHE A 498 -25.00 18.09 5.13
C PHE A 498 -23.49 18.16 4.88
N PRO A 499 -22.97 17.91 3.67
CA PRO A 499 -21.57 18.18 3.32
C PRO A 499 -21.14 19.62 3.58
N ALA A 500 -21.97 20.60 3.24
CA ALA A 500 -21.70 22.03 3.50
C ALA A 500 -21.58 22.31 5.00
N LEU A 501 -22.51 21.78 5.81
CA LEU A 501 -22.55 21.98 7.25
C LEU A 501 -21.31 21.46 7.96
N ILE A 502 -20.80 20.29 7.56
CA ILE A 502 -19.65 19.65 8.22
C ILE A 502 -18.30 20.03 7.59
N SER A 503 -18.30 20.75 6.47
CA SER A 503 -17.07 21.04 5.70
C SER A 503 -16.00 21.74 6.55
N HIS A 504 -16.37 22.71 7.36
CA HIS A 504 -15.43 23.46 8.19
C HIS A 504 -14.80 22.61 9.31
N PRO A 505 -15.56 21.93 10.21
CA PRO A 505 -14.97 21.09 11.24
C PRO A 505 -14.20 19.91 10.65
N PHE A 506 -14.62 19.37 9.52
CA PHE A 506 -13.89 18.33 8.82
C PHE A 506 -12.54 18.85 8.30
N MET A 507 -12.50 20.05 7.73
CA MET A 507 -11.25 20.65 7.26
C MET A 507 -10.28 20.92 8.42
N THR A 508 -10.78 21.35 9.58
CA THR A 508 -9.98 21.52 10.79
C THR A 508 -9.35 20.18 11.22
N ALA A 509 -10.13 19.10 11.16
CA ALA A 509 -9.64 17.75 11.46
C ALA A 509 -8.58 17.28 10.44
N LEU A 510 -8.79 17.51 9.15
CA LEU A 510 -7.80 17.19 8.12
C LEU A 510 -6.49 17.95 8.28
N ARG A 511 -6.56 19.24 8.66
CA ARG A 511 -5.37 20.05 8.93
C ARG A 511 -4.49 19.44 10.01
N THR A 512 -5.09 18.89 11.07
CA THR A 512 -4.35 18.18 12.12
C THR A 512 -3.62 16.94 11.55
N VAL A 513 -4.30 16.18 10.67
CA VAL A 513 -3.71 15.01 10.00
C VAL A 513 -2.58 15.42 9.04
N PHE A 514 -2.77 16.49 8.27
CA PHE A 514 -1.74 16.97 7.35
C PHE A 514 -0.49 17.47 8.08
N LEU A 515 -0.66 18.18 9.20
CA LEU A 515 0.45 18.62 10.05
C LEU A 515 1.18 17.43 10.68
N PHE A 516 0.44 16.43 11.16
CA PHE A 516 1.05 15.19 11.65
C PHE A 516 1.86 14.48 10.56
N SER A 517 1.31 14.35 9.34
CA SER A 517 2.01 13.75 8.20
C SER A 517 3.25 14.55 7.80
N ALA A 518 3.16 15.89 7.81
CA ALA A 518 4.30 16.77 7.59
C ALA A 518 5.39 16.57 8.65
N ALA A 519 5.01 16.46 9.93
CA ALA A 519 5.93 16.21 11.03
C ALA A 519 6.61 14.83 10.89
N MET A 520 5.86 13.77 10.55
CA MET A 520 6.40 12.42 10.35
C MET A 520 7.36 12.36 9.16
N THR A 521 7.03 13.01 8.03
CA THR A 521 7.91 13.07 6.88
C THR A 521 9.14 13.94 7.12
N LEU A 522 9.02 15.03 7.88
CA LEU A 522 10.14 15.86 8.29
C LEU A 522 11.09 15.08 9.22
N LEU A 523 10.54 14.37 10.22
CA LEU A 523 11.33 13.49 11.09
C LEU A 523 12.04 12.41 10.25
N SER A 524 11.36 11.81 9.30
CA SER A 524 11.95 10.86 8.35
C SER A 524 13.08 11.50 7.54
N ALA A 525 12.93 12.75 7.09
CA ALA A 525 13.98 13.49 6.37
C ALA A 525 15.21 13.71 7.25
N VAL A 526 15.01 14.15 8.50
CA VAL A 526 16.09 14.33 9.48
C VAL A 526 16.83 13.02 9.71
N LEU A 527 16.11 11.94 10.01
CA LEU A 527 16.72 10.62 10.20
C LEU A 527 17.48 10.16 8.95
N SER A 528 16.90 10.36 7.76
CA SER A 528 17.54 10.01 6.49
C SER A 528 18.85 10.78 6.26
N ALA A 529 18.92 12.05 6.68
CA ALA A 529 20.14 12.85 6.60
C ALA A 529 21.28 12.29 7.46
N PHE A 530 20.98 11.57 8.54
CA PHE A 530 21.95 10.89 9.40
C PHE A 530 22.31 9.48 8.97
N ARG A 531 21.86 9.00 7.82
CA ARG A 531 22.09 7.64 7.31
C ARG A 531 23.57 7.27 7.14
N GLY A 532 24.45 8.23 6.96
CA GLY A 532 25.86 8.03 6.66
C GLY A 532 26.13 8.01 5.15
N GLU A 533 27.36 7.72 4.79
CA GLU A 533 27.79 7.58 3.40
C GLU A 533 27.32 6.27 2.76
N ARG A 534 27.58 6.09 1.48
CA ARG A 534 27.22 4.88 0.73
C ARG A 534 27.92 3.67 1.37
N TYR A 535 27.15 2.82 2.02
CA TYR A 535 27.65 1.57 2.58
C TYR A 535 27.25 0.44 1.63
N ILE A 536 28.26 -0.23 1.08
CA ILE A 536 28.10 -1.47 0.30
C ILE A 536 28.77 -2.55 1.15
N TYR A 537 28.01 -3.59 1.48
CA TYR A 537 28.59 -4.76 2.13
C TYR A 537 29.45 -5.50 1.11
N GLU A 538 30.77 -5.35 1.22
CA GLU A 538 31.74 -6.17 0.49
C GLU A 538 31.88 -7.49 1.26
N GLU A 539 31.45 -8.60 0.69
CA GLU A 539 31.90 -9.91 1.14
C GLU A 539 33.40 -9.95 0.86
N LEU A 540 34.22 -9.94 1.90
CA LEU A 540 35.61 -10.32 1.78
C LEU A 540 35.61 -11.73 1.20
N ASP A 541 36.14 -11.86 0.00
CA ASP A 541 36.26 -13.11 -0.76
C ASP A 541 37.21 -14.04 0.01
N VAL A 542 36.66 -14.75 0.99
CA VAL A 542 37.39 -15.84 1.65
C VAL A 542 37.36 -17.01 0.68
N GLY A 543 38.30 -16.97 -0.28
CA GLY A 543 38.82 -18.13 -1.01
C GLY A 543 37.78 -19.20 -1.38
N THR A 544 36.76 -18.87 -2.11
CA THR A 544 36.01 -19.87 -2.87
C THR A 544 36.67 -20.03 -4.23
N ALA A 545 36.84 -21.26 -4.64
CA ALA A 545 37.40 -21.64 -5.95
C ALA A 545 36.77 -20.79 -7.07
N PRO A 546 37.51 -20.43 -8.12
CA PRO A 546 37.00 -19.61 -9.20
C PRO A 546 35.69 -20.20 -9.73
N GLU A 547 34.64 -19.40 -9.66
CA GLU A 547 33.35 -19.72 -10.26
C GLU A 547 33.57 -20.09 -11.73
N PRO A 548 33.01 -21.19 -12.24
CA PRO A 548 33.15 -21.52 -13.65
C PRO A 548 32.66 -20.29 -14.45
N ALA A 549 33.46 -19.91 -15.45
CA ALA A 549 33.18 -18.75 -16.29
C ALA A 549 31.72 -18.76 -16.73
N PRO A 550 30.98 -17.62 -16.59
CA PRO A 550 29.57 -17.58 -16.94
C PRO A 550 29.42 -18.01 -18.40
N GLU A 551 28.56 -19.01 -18.65
CA GLU A 551 28.16 -19.33 -20.01
C GLU A 551 27.73 -18.05 -20.73
N PRO A 552 28.12 -17.84 -21.98
CA PRO A 552 27.82 -16.60 -22.70
C PRO A 552 26.30 -16.42 -22.78
N THR A 553 25.77 -15.54 -21.93
CA THR A 553 24.36 -15.15 -21.98
C THR A 553 24.13 -14.36 -23.26
N LEU A 554 23.24 -14.85 -24.10
CA LEU A 554 22.83 -14.13 -25.29
C LEU A 554 22.28 -12.75 -24.91
N PRO A 555 22.71 -11.66 -25.58
CA PRO A 555 22.17 -10.33 -25.33
C PRO A 555 20.65 -10.33 -25.43
N VAL A 556 19.96 -9.52 -24.62
CA VAL A 556 18.48 -9.43 -24.58
C VAL A 556 17.91 -9.18 -25.98
N ASP A 557 18.61 -8.39 -26.80
CA ASP A 557 18.24 -8.14 -28.20
C ASP A 557 18.24 -9.43 -29.04
N THR A 558 19.20 -10.33 -28.78
CA THR A 558 19.29 -11.63 -29.47
C THR A 558 18.17 -12.56 -29.05
N ILE A 559 17.75 -12.51 -27.78
CA ILE A 559 16.59 -13.27 -27.28
C ILE A 559 15.30 -12.72 -27.86
N LEU A 560 15.14 -11.41 -27.95
CA LEU A 560 13.96 -10.77 -28.56
C LEU A 560 13.87 -11.09 -30.05
N VAL A 561 15.00 -11.08 -30.74
CA VAL A 561 15.08 -11.44 -32.17
C VAL A 561 14.78 -12.93 -32.37
N ALA A 562 15.28 -13.80 -31.49
CA ALA A 562 14.98 -15.24 -31.54
C ALA A 562 13.50 -15.54 -31.24
N LEU A 563 12.89 -14.83 -30.30
CA LEU A 563 11.47 -14.92 -29.99
C LEU A 563 10.59 -14.39 -31.14
N ALA A 564 10.99 -13.30 -31.78
CA ALA A 564 10.32 -12.75 -32.95
C ALA A 564 10.42 -13.72 -34.14
N ALA A 565 11.59 -14.32 -34.39
CA ALA A 565 11.78 -15.32 -35.41
C ALA A 565 10.97 -16.61 -35.15
N ALA A 566 10.93 -17.08 -33.91
CA ALA A 566 10.13 -18.24 -33.51
C ALA A 566 8.61 -17.97 -33.65
N TRP A 567 8.17 -16.75 -33.33
CA TRP A 567 6.78 -16.34 -33.51
C TRP A 567 6.39 -16.26 -34.99
N LEU A 568 7.25 -15.67 -35.82
CA LEU A 568 7.07 -15.58 -37.27
C LEU A 568 7.05 -16.98 -37.93
N ALA A 569 7.96 -17.87 -37.51
CA ALA A 569 8.00 -19.25 -38.00
C ALA A 569 6.71 -20.02 -37.62
N ARG A 570 6.17 -19.80 -36.43
CA ARG A 570 4.93 -20.42 -35.98
C ARG A 570 3.70 -19.89 -36.71
N ASP A 571 3.68 -18.62 -37.08
CA ASP A 571 2.57 -18.02 -37.85
C ASP A 571 2.60 -18.45 -39.31
N GLY A 572 3.77 -18.69 -39.90
CA GLY A 572 3.93 -19.24 -41.26
C GLY A 572 3.66 -20.74 -41.41
N ALA A 573 3.71 -21.48 -40.27
CA ALA A 573 3.43 -22.92 -40.27
C ALA A 573 1.94 -23.29 -40.21
N ARG A 574 1.02 -22.31 -40.31
CA ARG A 574 -0.42 -22.58 -40.36
C ARG A 574 -0.83 -23.15 -41.71
N PRO A 575 -1.62 -24.26 -41.76
CA PRO A 575 -1.99 -24.94 -42.98
C PRO A 575 -2.75 -24.10 -44.03
N ASP A 576 -3.32 -22.97 -43.61
CA ASP A 576 -4.20 -22.12 -44.42
C ASP A 576 -3.58 -20.75 -44.76
N ALA A 577 -2.24 -20.57 -44.61
CA ALA A 577 -1.61 -19.29 -44.90
C ALA A 577 -1.51 -19.02 -46.41
N PRO A 578 -1.93 -17.84 -46.90
CA PRO A 578 -1.82 -17.52 -48.32
C PRO A 578 -0.34 -17.39 -48.75
N PRO A 579 0.03 -17.78 -49.98
CA PRO A 579 1.41 -17.86 -50.47
C PRO A 579 2.17 -16.51 -50.41
N GLU A 580 1.46 -15.40 -50.52
CA GLU A 580 2.06 -14.04 -50.37
C GLU A 580 2.58 -13.79 -48.96
N ARG A 581 1.97 -14.39 -47.96
CA ARG A 581 2.37 -14.22 -46.55
C ARG A 581 3.62 -15.02 -46.18
N GLU A 582 3.81 -16.18 -46.85
CA GLU A 582 5.03 -16.98 -46.70
C GLU A 582 6.24 -16.28 -47.31
N ALA A 583 6.06 -15.56 -48.41
CA ALA A 583 7.09 -14.73 -49.03
C ALA A 583 7.50 -13.56 -48.16
N GLN A 584 6.54 -12.84 -47.56
CA GLN A 584 6.80 -11.74 -46.60
C GLN A 584 7.47 -12.23 -45.33
N LEU A 585 7.16 -13.42 -44.82
CA LEU A 585 7.79 -14.05 -43.68
C LEU A 585 9.24 -14.42 -43.95
N ARG A 586 9.55 -14.95 -45.14
CA ARG A 586 10.93 -15.25 -45.58
C ARG A 586 11.75 -13.98 -45.73
N GLU A 587 11.19 -12.92 -46.27
CA GLU A 587 11.85 -11.61 -46.38
C GLU A 587 12.13 -10.99 -45.00
N SER A 588 11.17 -11.06 -44.07
CA SER A 588 11.35 -10.59 -42.69
C SER A 588 12.41 -11.35 -41.93
N LEU A 589 12.49 -12.68 -42.10
CA LEU A 589 13.53 -13.53 -41.53
C LEU A 589 14.92 -13.23 -42.12
N ALA A 590 15.00 -12.97 -43.44
CA ALA A 590 16.25 -12.59 -44.10
C ALA A 590 16.78 -11.23 -43.59
N ILE A 591 15.90 -10.25 -43.39
CA ILE A 591 16.26 -8.94 -42.82
C ILE A 591 16.77 -9.11 -41.38
N LEU A 592 16.10 -9.93 -40.57
CA LEU A 592 16.49 -10.24 -39.19
C LEU A 592 17.86 -10.93 -39.13
N GLN A 593 18.13 -11.88 -40.03
CA GLN A 593 19.45 -12.53 -40.13
C GLN A 593 20.53 -11.56 -40.57
N ALA A 594 20.28 -10.70 -41.55
CA ALA A 594 21.22 -9.67 -41.99
C ALA A 594 21.57 -8.65 -40.89
N VAL A 595 20.61 -8.28 -40.05
CA VAL A 595 20.84 -7.41 -38.88
C VAL A 595 21.72 -8.10 -37.83
N LEU A 596 21.59 -9.40 -37.65
CA LEU A 596 22.44 -10.18 -36.73
C LEU A 596 23.86 -10.35 -37.26
N GLU A 597 24.04 -10.48 -38.58
CA GLU A 597 25.36 -10.64 -39.22
C GLU A 597 26.15 -9.32 -39.35
N GLN A 598 25.49 -8.16 -39.39
CA GLN A 598 26.14 -6.84 -39.53
C GLN A 598 26.70 -6.26 -38.21
N ARG A 599 26.62 -6.96 -37.09
CA ARG A 599 27.28 -6.49 -35.85
C ARG A 599 28.79 -6.64 -35.95
N PRO A 600 29.59 -5.56 -35.70
CA PRO A 600 31.04 -5.67 -35.62
C PRO A 600 31.39 -6.61 -34.47
N ALA A 601 32.25 -7.59 -34.74
CA ALA A 601 32.85 -8.50 -33.75
C ALA A 601 33.43 -7.62 -32.61
N SER A 602 33.05 -7.95 -31.37
CA SER A 602 33.53 -7.29 -30.17
C SER A 602 35.05 -7.15 -30.19
N VAL A 603 35.53 -5.93 -29.89
CA VAL A 603 36.94 -5.55 -29.74
C VAL A 603 37.67 -6.62 -28.89
N PRO A 604 38.78 -7.18 -29.35
CA PRO A 604 39.53 -8.15 -28.56
C PRO A 604 40.12 -7.48 -27.33
N SER A 605 39.88 -8.06 -26.18
CA SER A 605 40.46 -7.74 -24.88
C SER A 605 41.99 -7.65 -25.05
N GLY A 606 42.55 -6.46 -24.93
CA GLY A 606 44.00 -6.24 -24.95
C GLY A 606 44.65 -7.00 -23.80
N ALA A 607 45.54 -7.90 -24.18
CA ALA A 607 46.42 -8.60 -23.25
C ALA A 607 47.32 -7.56 -22.53
N ILE A 608 47.05 -7.35 -21.26
CA ILE A 608 48.01 -6.71 -20.35
C ILE A 608 49.10 -7.76 -20.11
N LYS A 609 50.26 -7.58 -20.73
CA LYS A 609 51.49 -8.30 -20.41
C LYS A 609 51.84 -8.00 -18.95
N ALA A 610 51.79 -8.97 -18.09
CA ALA A 610 52.40 -8.92 -16.79
C ALA A 610 53.91 -8.98 -16.94
N ASP A 611 54.58 -7.95 -16.41
CA ASP A 611 56.02 -7.88 -16.31
C ASP A 611 56.49 -8.78 -15.17
N GLU A 612 57.13 -9.90 -15.53
CA GLU A 612 57.79 -10.82 -14.60
C GLU A 612 59.15 -10.27 -14.20
N SER A 613 59.23 -9.32 -13.30
CA SER A 613 60.48 -9.01 -12.60
C SER A 613 60.19 -8.28 -11.29
N THR A 614 59.97 -9.01 -10.23
CA THR A 614 60.43 -8.71 -8.85
C THR A 614 59.91 -9.76 -7.89
N ILE A 615 60.55 -10.94 -7.94
CA ILE A 615 60.56 -11.86 -6.80
C ILE A 615 61.84 -11.54 -6.05
N ASP A 616 61.78 -10.93 -4.88
CA ASP A 616 62.74 -11.23 -3.81
C ASP A 616 62.21 -10.80 -2.42
N GLN A 617 62.34 -11.77 -1.55
CA GLN A 617 62.54 -11.81 -0.10
C GLN A 617 61.38 -11.56 0.89
N PRO A 618 61.26 -12.49 1.83
CA PRO A 618 60.31 -12.41 2.96
C PRO A 618 60.91 -11.61 4.13
N ARG A 619 60.07 -10.81 4.82
CA ARG A 619 60.42 -10.23 6.12
C ARG A 619 59.58 -10.84 7.24
N PRO A 620 60.18 -10.97 8.44
CA PRO A 620 59.74 -11.86 9.50
C PRO A 620 58.70 -11.26 10.47
N LEU A 621 58.03 -12.18 11.10
CA LEU A 621 57.27 -12.24 12.34
C LEU A 621 57.54 -11.18 13.46
N ILE A 622 56.47 -10.62 13.96
CA ILE A 622 56.07 -10.37 15.39
C ILE A 622 57.00 -9.55 16.27
N PRO A 623 56.45 -8.61 17.15
CA PRO A 623 56.20 -9.05 18.51
C PRO A 623 54.85 -8.69 19.10
N GLU A 624 54.42 -9.53 20.01
CA GLU A 624 53.42 -9.32 21.06
C GLU A 624 53.81 -8.22 22.04
N ARG A 625 52.77 -7.51 22.54
CA ARG A 625 52.53 -7.13 23.94
C ARG A 625 52.40 -5.64 24.28
N PRO A 626 51.91 -5.42 25.47
CA PRO A 626 51.10 -6.19 26.43
C PRO A 626 49.63 -5.75 26.45
#